data_fb5051c3aec2ce44208cfaf16525c3e8
#
_entry.id   fb5051c3aec2ce44208cfaf16525c3e8
#
_cell.length_a   1.000
_cell.length_b   1.000
_cell.length_c   1.000
_cell.angle_alpha   90.00
_cell.angle_beta   90.00
_cell.angle_gamma   90.00
#
_symmetry.space_group_name_H-M   'P 1'
#
loop_
_entity.id
_entity.type
_entity.pdbx_description
1 polymer ?
#
loop_
_entity_poly.entity_id
_entity_poly.type
_entity_poly.pdbx_seq_one_letter_code
_entity_poly.pdbx_strand_id
1 'polypeptide(L)'
;MIKKIIYISLIWMVFHGASLHAASLLVEAESFTEKGGWVVDQQFMDLMGSPYLLAHGLGSPVENASTNVQLPENGTYYIFVRTYNWTSPWQEGEGPGLFGLSVNGKKISYRLGIIGNQWIWQYAGQYQATEKNIHIVLHDLKGFDGRCDAIYFTTRKDDIPPSDMAALNNFRRAKLGLLAPPKTESYDLVVIGAGIAGMSTAVSAARLGCKVALINDRPVVGGNNSSEIRVHLGGAIEIGKYPELGGLQKEFGPVKEGNAQPAGNYEDHKKMEWLQAETNVSLFLNYRAFSVKKEEDRIISITACHIESGEEIEFYGRLFADCTGDGTIGYLAGADYRMGRESRSEYGETIAPEIADSLVMGTSVQWYSVEDTKTSYFPEFRYGIEFNEETCEPVTYGEWTWETGMN
;
A
#
# COMPACT_ATOMS: atom_id res chain seq x y z
N MET A 1 -88.97 0.06 -1.46
CA MET A 1 -87.72 -0.55 -2.04
C MET A 1 -86.53 0.18 -1.50
N ILE A 2 -85.89 -0.36 -0.46
CA ILE A 2 -84.72 0.23 0.22
C ILE A 2 -83.51 -0.49 -0.30
N LYS A 3 -82.62 0.21 -1.07
CA LYS A 3 -81.33 -0.33 -1.51
C LYS A 3 -80.35 -0.20 -0.38
N LYS A 4 -79.87 -1.33 0.17
CA LYS A 4 -78.70 -1.40 1.10
C LYS A 4 -77.46 -1.24 0.30
N ILE A 5 -76.69 -0.18 0.58
CA ILE A 5 -75.34 0.02 0.08
C ILE A 5 -74.41 -0.64 1.11
N ILE A 6 -73.69 -1.68 0.68
CA ILE A 6 -72.66 -2.33 1.46
C ILE A 6 -71.31 -1.61 1.16
N TYR A 7 -70.74 -0.93 2.14
CA TYR A 7 -69.38 -0.38 2.09
C TYR A 7 -68.38 -1.51 2.43
N ILE A 8 -67.64 -1.94 1.44
CA ILE A 8 -66.47 -2.82 1.66
C ILE A 8 -65.28 -1.92 1.92
N SER A 9 -64.86 -1.85 3.19
CA SER A 9 -63.62 -1.18 3.59
C SER A 9 -62.45 -2.09 3.24
N LEU A 10 -61.72 -1.75 2.18
CA LEU A 10 -60.44 -2.38 1.86
C LEU A 10 -59.38 -1.82 2.83
N ILE A 11 -59.00 -2.59 3.83
CA ILE A 11 -57.86 -2.29 4.68
C ILE A 11 -56.59 -2.65 3.88
N TRP A 12 -55.91 -1.64 3.35
CA TRP A 12 -54.58 -1.79 2.82
C TRP A 12 -53.62 -1.96 4.00
N MET A 13 -53.23 -3.20 4.31
CA MET A 13 -52.01 -3.46 5.13
C MET A 13 -50.79 -3.06 4.31
N VAL A 14 -50.27 -1.88 4.56
CA VAL A 14 -48.93 -1.51 4.11
C VAL A 14 -47.95 -2.32 4.93
N PHE A 15 -47.53 -3.46 4.39
CA PHE A 15 -46.32 -4.13 4.88
C PHE A 15 -45.13 -3.19 4.62
N HIS A 16 -44.77 -2.42 5.64
CA HIS A 16 -43.45 -1.85 5.70
C HIS A 16 -42.50 -3.03 5.88
N GLY A 17 -41.99 -3.57 4.77
CA GLY A 17 -40.85 -4.43 4.77
C GLY A 17 -39.68 -3.63 5.35
N ALA A 18 -39.48 -3.73 6.67
CA ALA A 18 -38.21 -3.33 7.25
C ALA A 18 -37.17 -4.12 6.50
N SER A 19 -36.44 -3.46 5.61
CA SER A 19 -35.23 -4.00 5.03
C SER A 19 -34.31 -4.26 6.24
N LEU A 20 -34.30 -5.50 6.70
CA LEU A 20 -33.38 -5.94 7.75
C LEU A 20 -31.97 -5.84 7.18
N HIS A 21 -31.39 -4.64 7.28
CA HIS A 21 -29.98 -4.46 6.98
C HIS A 21 -29.21 -5.29 8.00
N ALA A 22 -28.36 -6.18 7.52
CA ALA A 22 -27.50 -6.95 8.40
C ALA A 22 -26.66 -6.00 9.25
N ALA A 23 -26.66 -6.20 10.55
CA ALA A 23 -25.68 -5.52 11.40
C ALA A 23 -24.30 -6.03 10.99
N SER A 24 -23.43 -5.10 10.62
CA SER A 24 -22.11 -5.47 10.08
C SER A 24 -21.05 -4.43 10.40
N LEU A 25 -19.81 -4.88 10.46
CA LEU A 25 -18.62 -4.07 10.68
C LEU A 25 -17.51 -4.53 9.74
N LEU A 26 -16.92 -3.60 9.01
CA LEU A 26 -15.68 -3.81 8.28
C LEU A 26 -14.53 -3.24 9.11
N VAL A 27 -13.46 -4.02 9.24
CA VAL A 27 -12.22 -3.62 9.89
C VAL A 27 -11.09 -3.84 8.90
N GLU A 28 -10.51 -2.76 8.40
CA GLU A 28 -9.31 -2.82 7.57
C GLU A 28 -8.11 -3.19 8.46
N ALA A 29 -7.29 -4.13 8.03
CA ALA A 29 -6.22 -4.65 8.87
C ALA A 29 -5.12 -3.60 9.12
N GLU A 30 -4.82 -2.78 8.14
CA GLU A 30 -3.85 -1.68 8.25
C GLU A 30 -4.25 -0.63 9.30
N SER A 31 -5.54 -0.54 9.65
CA SER A 31 -6.05 0.37 10.69
C SER A 31 -5.84 -0.16 12.12
N PHE A 32 -5.28 -1.35 12.31
CA PHE A 32 -5.04 -1.91 13.64
C PHE A 32 -4.17 -0.98 14.47
N THR A 33 -4.56 -0.77 15.72
CA THR A 33 -3.86 0.13 16.65
C THR A 33 -2.50 -0.41 17.09
N GLU A 34 -2.43 -1.73 17.27
CA GLU A 34 -1.20 -2.44 17.62
C GLU A 34 -0.86 -3.40 16.49
N LYS A 35 0.15 -3.08 15.70
CA LYS A 35 0.55 -3.91 14.56
C LYS A 35 1.51 -5.05 14.94
N GLY A 36 2.10 -5.01 16.15
CA GLY A 36 3.09 -6.00 16.60
C GLY A 36 4.27 -6.09 15.62
N GLY A 37 4.54 -7.27 15.11
CA GLY A 37 5.55 -7.49 14.09
C GLY A 37 5.00 -7.49 12.65
N TRP A 38 3.71 -7.19 12.44
CA TRP A 38 3.11 -7.03 11.11
C TRP A 38 3.43 -5.64 10.55
N VAL A 39 3.64 -5.57 9.25
CA VAL A 39 3.92 -4.32 8.55
C VAL A 39 2.79 -3.97 7.58
N VAL A 40 2.56 -2.67 7.35
CA VAL A 40 1.64 -2.20 6.31
C VAL A 40 2.34 -2.32 4.96
N ASP A 41 1.79 -3.11 4.05
CA ASP A 41 2.32 -3.33 2.72
C ASP A 41 1.36 -2.77 1.66
N GLN A 42 1.92 -2.07 0.68
CA GLN A 42 1.17 -1.36 -0.36
C GLN A 42 1.28 -2.02 -1.75
N GLN A 43 1.94 -3.17 -1.85
CA GLN A 43 2.27 -3.82 -3.13
C GLN A 43 1.05 -4.03 -4.05
N PHE A 44 -0.12 -4.30 -3.48
CA PHE A 44 -1.34 -4.62 -4.24
C PHE A 44 -2.40 -3.51 -4.23
N MET A 45 -2.07 -2.29 -3.79
CA MET A 45 -3.08 -1.21 -3.72
C MET A 45 -3.76 -0.93 -5.05
N ASP A 46 -3.05 -1.04 -6.17
CA ASP A 46 -3.63 -0.84 -7.51
C ASP A 46 -4.65 -1.93 -7.89
N LEU A 47 -4.58 -3.10 -7.25
CA LEU A 47 -5.50 -4.21 -7.46
C LEU A 47 -6.61 -4.27 -6.40
N MET A 48 -6.40 -3.63 -5.24
CA MET A 48 -7.31 -3.77 -4.08
C MET A 48 -7.92 -2.46 -3.60
N GLY A 49 -7.28 -1.33 -3.89
CA GLY A 49 -7.69 0.00 -3.43
C GLY A 49 -7.32 0.30 -1.98
N SER A 50 -6.66 -0.61 -1.27
CA SER A 50 -6.15 -0.46 0.10
C SER A 50 -4.82 -1.21 0.27
N PRO A 51 -3.99 -0.85 1.26
CA PRO A 51 -2.90 -1.68 1.72
C PRO A 51 -3.42 -2.87 2.54
N TYR A 52 -2.52 -3.66 3.09
CA TYR A 52 -2.84 -4.81 3.94
C TYR A 52 -1.75 -5.00 4.99
N LEU A 53 -2.02 -5.82 6.01
CA LEU A 53 -0.99 -6.27 6.95
C LEU A 53 -0.27 -7.50 6.42
N LEU A 54 1.06 -7.46 6.49
CA LEU A 54 1.99 -8.50 6.09
C LEU A 54 2.79 -8.99 7.29
N ALA A 55 2.76 -10.30 7.57
CA ALA A 55 3.56 -10.95 8.61
C ALA A 55 4.91 -11.41 8.02
N HIS A 56 5.89 -10.48 7.94
CA HIS A 56 7.18 -10.73 7.30
C HIS A 56 8.23 -11.20 8.32
N GLY A 57 8.20 -12.48 8.68
CA GLY A 57 9.00 -13.08 9.77
C GLY A 57 10.20 -13.90 9.34
N LEU A 58 10.47 -14.08 8.04
CA LEU A 58 11.58 -14.88 7.50
C LEU A 58 11.65 -16.29 8.10
N GLY A 59 10.47 -16.95 8.24
CA GLY A 59 10.36 -18.28 8.82
C GLY A 59 10.21 -18.34 10.33
N SER A 60 10.19 -17.20 11.00
CA SER A 60 9.89 -17.08 12.43
C SER A 60 8.61 -16.25 12.63
N PRO A 61 7.60 -16.76 13.35
CA PRO A 61 6.39 -16.00 13.62
C PRO A 61 6.69 -14.63 14.23
N VAL A 62 6.05 -13.59 13.71
CA VAL A 62 6.15 -12.24 14.23
C VAL A 62 5.17 -12.01 15.39
N GLU A 63 5.34 -10.93 16.13
CA GLU A 63 4.43 -10.56 17.21
C GLU A 63 3.01 -10.29 16.67
N ASN A 64 1.99 -10.61 17.47
CA ASN A 64 0.59 -10.47 17.10
C ASN A 64 0.20 -9.02 16.82
N ALA A 65 -0.62 -8.83 15.79
CA ALA A 65 -1.31 -7.56 15.60
C ALA A 65 -2.68 -7.59 16.31
N SER A 66 -3.10 -6.47 16.89
CA SER A 66 -4.39 -6.40 17.58
C SER A 66 -5.05 -5.03 17.52
N THR A 67 -6.38 -5.03 17.68
CA THR A 67 -7.16 -3.81 17.77
C THR A 67 -8.44 -4.03 18.57
N ASN A 68 -9.00 -2.94 19.11
CA ASN A 68 -10.31 -2.94 19.74
C ASN A 68 -11.31 -2.24 18.84
N VAL A 69 -12.46 -2.86 18.63
CA VAL A 69 -13.53 -2.32 17.78
C VAL A 69 -14.88 -2.48 18.45
N GLN A 70 -15.88 -1.73 17.98
CA GLN A 70 -17.23 -1.78 18.51
C GLN A 70 -18.18 -2.38 17.46
N LEU A 71 -18.78 -3.53 17.78
CA LEU A 71 -19.85 -4.12 16.99
C LEU A 71 -21.13 -3.28 17.09
N PRO A 72 -21.97 -3.22 16.05
CA PRO A 72 -23.22 -2.48 16.08
C PRO A 72 -24.20 -2.97 17.15
N GLU A 73 -24.27 -4.29 17.37
CA GLU A 73 -25.17 -4.92 18.33
C GLU A 73 -24.58 -6.23 18.89
N ASN A 74 -25.18 -6.77 19.93
CA ASN A 74 -24.87 -8.13 20.40
C ASN A 74 -25.55 -9.15 19.48
N GLY A 75 -24.97 -10.33 19.33
CA GLY A 75 -25.55 -11.38 18.48
C GLY A 75 -24.51 -12.32 17.90
N THR A 76 -24.97 -13.19 17.00
CA THR A 76 -24.08 -14.11 16.27
C THR A 76 -23.57 -13.42 15.02
N TYR A 77 -22.26 -13.32 14.89
CA TYR A 77 -21.58 -12.80 13.70
C TYR A 77 -20.91 -13.91 12.92
N TYR A 78 -21.06 -13.87 11.60
CA TYR A 78 -20.27 -14.61 10.63
C TYR A 78 -19.09 -13.74 10.24
N ILE A 79 -17.90 -14.33 10.21
CA ILE A 79 -16.64 -13.59 10.02
C ILE A 79 -16.00 -14.03 8.72
N PHE A 80 -15.71 -13.06 7.87
CA PHE A 80 -14.96 -13.24 6.64
C PHE A 80 -13.66 -12.44 6.74
N VAL A 81 -12.55 -13.04 6.28
CA VAL A 81 -11.23 -12.41 6.24
C VAL A 81 -10.77 -12.36 4.80
N ARG A 82 -10.38 -11.19 4.34
CA ARG A 82 -9.80 -11.04 3.02
C ARG A 82 -8.31 -11.29 3.08
N THR A 83 -7.85 -12.25 2.30
CA THR A 83 -6.50 -12.78 2.38
C THR A 83 -6.00 -13.29 1.03
N TYR A 84 -4.69 -13.53 0.90
CA TYR A 84 -4.04 -13.97 -0.32
C TYR A 84 -3.02 -15.08 -0.03
N ASN A 85 -3.13 -16.17 -0.80
CA ASN A 85 -2.09 -17.20 -0.86
C ASN A 85 -1.02 -16.73 -1.88
N TRP A 86 0.03 -16.10 -1.41
CA TRP A 86 1.01 -15.40 -2.24
C TRP A 86 1.88 -16.32 -3.11
N THR A 87 1.99 -17.61 -2.80
CA THR A 87 2.72 -18.57 -3.64
C THR A 87 1.87 -19.12 -4.80
N SER A 88 0.57 -18.85 -4.82
CA SER A 88 -0.36 -19.37 -5.82
C SER A 88 -0.02 -19.06 -7.29
N PRO A 89 0.71 -17.97 -7.65
CA PRO A 89 1.10 -17.74 -9.04
C PRO A 89 2.06 -18.79 -9.62
N TRP A 90 2.80 -19.52 -8.77
CA TRP A 90 3.79 -20.50 -9.22
C TRP A 90 3.69 -21.87 -8.53
N GLN A 91 2.82 -22.00 -7.52
CA GLN A 91 2.64 -23.24 -6.78
C GLN A 91 1.17 -23.53 -6.51
N GLU A 92 0.73 -24.76 -6.83
CA GLU A 92 -0.59 -25.25 -6.48
C GLU A 92 -0.65 -25.71 -5.01
N GLY A 93 -1.83 -25.63 -4.42
CA GLY A 93 -2.10 -26.11 -3.07
C GLY A 93 -2.00 -25.05 -1.97
N GLU A 94 -1.76 -25.50 -0.75
CA GLU A 94 -1.67 -24.59 0.41
C GLU A 94 -0.33 -23.88 0.44
N GLY A 95 -0.39 -22.54 0.58
CA GLY A 95 0.79 -21.68 0.69
C GLY A 95 1.36 -21.59 2.11
N PRO A 96 2.50 -20.90 2.26
CA PRO A 96 3.20 -20.78 3.54
C PRO A 96 2.64 -19.70 4.48
N GLY A 97 1.88 -18.72 3.96
CA GLY A 97 1.42 -17.53 4.68
C GLY A 97 0.32 -17.81 5.71
N LEU A 98 0.48 -18.87 6.51
CA LEU A 98 -0.51 -19.33 7.48
C LEU A 98 -0.61 -18.39 8.68
N PHE A 99 -1.79 -17.86 8.92
CA PHE A 99 -2.09 -17.07 10.11
C PHE A 99 -3.43 -17.43 10.76
N GLY A 100 -3.66 -16.89 11.94
CA GLY A 100 -4.87 -17.13 12.74
C GLY A 100 -5.57 -15.84 13.14
N LEU A 101 -6.86 -16.00 13.49
CA LEU A 101 -7.73 -14.94 14.02
C LEU A 101 -8.34 -15.38 15.33
N SER A 102 -8.30 -14.53 16.36
CA SER A 102 -9.09 -14.68 17.58
C SER A 102 -9.85 -13.40 17.91
N VAL A 103 -10.98 -13.56 18.63
CA VAL A 103 -11.85 -12.46 19.11
C VAL A 103 -12.09 -12.68 20.60
N ASN A 104 -11.78 -11.68 21.44
CA ASN A 104 -11.85 -11.76 22.90
C ASN A 104 -11.19 -13.04 23.45
N GLY A 105 -10.01 -13.39 22.93
CA GLY A 105 -9.28 -14.61 23.30
C GLY A 105 -9.86 -15.92 22.76
N LYS A 106 -11.04 -15.91 22.14
CA LYS A 106 -11.64 -17.09 21.52
C LYS A 106 -11.07 -17.28 20.11
N LYS A 107 -10.49 -18.45 19.86
CA LYS A 107 -10.05 -18.85 18.52
C LYS A 107 -11.24 -18.90 17.54
N ILE A 108 -11.12 -18.19 16.41
CA ILE A 108 -12.09 -18.21 15.31
C ILE A 108 -11.58 -19.12 14.18
N SER A 109 -10.40 -18.82 13.65
CA SER A 109 -9.73 -19.67 12.66
C SER A 109 -8.22 -19.58 12.83
N TYR A 110 -7.51 -20.68 12.56
CA TYR A 110 -6.05 -20.70 12.47
C TYR A 110 -5.61 -21.37 11.16
N ARG A 111 -6.38 -21.15 10.10
CA ARG A 111 -6.09 -21.64 8.74
C ARG A 111 -6.48 -20.57 7.71
N LEU A 112 -5.90 -19.39 7.84
CA LEU A 112 -6.09 -18.25 6.94
C LEU A 112 -4.82 -18.03 6.12
N GLY A 113 -4.96 -17.46 4.91
CA GLY A 113 -3.84 -17.03 4.07
C GLY A 113 -3.17 -18.10 3.21
N ILE A 114 -3.67 -19.33 3.21
CA ILE A 114 -3.00 -20.46 2.55
C ILE A 114 -3.75 -21.04 1.35
N ILE A 115 -4.91 -20.51 0.99
CA ILE A 115 -5.74 -21.02 -0.10
C ILE A 115 -6.11 -19.94 -1.11
N GLY A 116 -6.55 -20.38 -2.29
CA GLY A 116 -6.96 -19.51 -3.39
C GLY A 116 -5.78 -19.09 -4.26
N ASN A 117 -6.07 -18.45 -5.39
CA ASN A 117 -5.10 -17.97 -6.38
C ASN A 117 -5.21 -16.47 -6.67
N GLN A 118 -5.97 -15.77 -5.84
CA GLN A 118 -6.16 -14.32 -5.85
C GLN A 118 -6.57 -13.85 -4.47
N TRP A 119 -6.75 -12.56 -4.26
CA TRP A 119 -7.36 -12.01 -3.05
C TRP A 119 -8.80 -12.49 -2.93
N ILE A 120 -9.12 -13.21 -1.84
CA ILE A 120 -10.43 -13.79 -1.58
C ILE A 120 -10.95 -13.45 -0.20
N TRP A 121 -12.27 -13.41 -0.05
CA TRP A 121 -12.92 -13.43 1.25
C TRP A 121 -13.07 -14.87 1.73
N GLN A 122 -12.25 -15.26 2.69
CA GLN A 122 -12.28 -16.57 3.31
C GLN A 122 -13.22 -16.55 4.52
N TYR A 123 -14.18 -17.47 4.57
CA TYR A 123 -15.01 -17.63 5.76
C TYR A 123 -14.15 -18.17 6.92
N ALA A 124 -14.03 -17.40 8.00
CA ALA A 124 -13.22 -17.75 9.16
C ALA A 124 -14.00 -18.51 10.25
N GLY A 125 -15.32 -18.26 10.37
CA GLY A 125 -16.12 -18.88 11.40
C GLY A 125 -17.21 -17.98 11.96
N GLN A 126 -17.68 -18.33 13.17
CA GLN A 126 -18.72 -17.59 13.89
C GLN A 126 -18.21 -17.10 15.25
N TYR A 127 -18.70 -15.95 15.66
CA TYR A 127 -18.49 -15.40 16.99
C TYR A 127 -19.83 -14.98 17.61
N GLN A 128 -20.10 -15.47 18.84
CA GLN A 128 -21.25 -15.00 19.62
C GLN A 128 -20.82 -13.82 20.45
N ALA A 129 -21.26 -12.63 20.06
CA ALA A 129 -20.98 -11.41 20.80
C ALA A 129 -22.01 -11.24 21.93
N THR A 130 -21.54 -11.19 23.16
CA THR A 130 -22.31 -10.87 24.37
C THR A 130 -22.13 -9.43 24.79
N GLU A 131 -21.14 -8.75 24.24
CA GLU A 131 -20.81 -7.35 24.39
C GLU A 131 -20.42 -6.75 23.05
N LYS A 132 -20.58 -5.42 22.92
CA LYS A 132 -20.25 -4.73 21.65
C LYS A 132 -18.76 -4.50 21.48
N ASN A 133 -18.03 -4.23 22.55
CA ASN A 133 -16.60 -4.02 22.48
C ASN A 133 -15.90 -5.36 22.36
N ILE A 134 -15.14 -5.52 21.29
CA ILE A 134 -14.39 -6.75 21.04
C ILE A 134 -12.92 -6.42 20.76
N HIS A 135 -12.06 -7.33 21.19
CA HIS A 135 -10.63 -7.32 20.95
C HIS A 135 -10.30 -8.35 19.88
N ILE A 136 -9.75 -7.91 18.75
CA ILE A 136 -9.37 -8.73 17.60
C ILE A 136 -7.87 -8.91 17.63
N VAL A 137 -7.40 -10.16 17.39
CA VAL A 137 -5.98 -10.47 17.32
C VAL A 137 -5.70 -11.32 16.09
N LEU A 138 -4.71 -10.90 15.29
CA LEU A 138 -4.09 -11.68 14.24
C LEU A 138 -2.82 -12.36 14.77
N HIS A 139 -2.68 -13.64 14.50
CA HIS A 139 -1.57 -14.47 14.94
C HIS A 139 -0.79 -14.98 13.74
N ASP A 140 0.44 -14.56 13.59
CA ASP A 140 1.34 -15.21 12.64
C ASP A 140 1.72 -16.60 13.15
N LEU A 141 1.63 -17.61 12.30
CA LEU A 141 1.85 -19.00 12.70
C LEU A 141 3.08 -19.64 12.05
N LYS A 142 3.65 -18.97 11.03
CA LYS A 142 4.75 -19.55 10.25
C LYS A 142 5.88 -18.57 9.94
N GLY A 143 5.64 -17.27 9.99
CA GLY A 143 6.62 -16.26 9.62
C GLY A 143 6.87 -16.14 8.11
N PHE A 144 6.02 -16.72 7.28
CA PHE A 144 6.16 -16.70 5.82
C PHE A 144 5.05 -15.91 5.16
N ASP A 145 5.03 -14.61 5.42
CA ASP A 145 4.27 -13.60 4.69
C ASP A 145 2.75 -13.83 4.68
N GLY A 146 2.17 -14.12 5.83
CA GLY A 146 0.72 -14.09 6.01
C GLY A 146 0.17 -12.71 5.65
N ARG A 147 -0.89 -12.66 4.81
CA ARG A 147 -1.49 -11.42 4.30
C ARG A 147 -2.93 -11.29 4.71
N CYS A 148 -3.25 -10.25 5.47
CA CYS A 148 -4.59 -9.89 5.90
C CYS A 148 -4.94 -8.48 5.44
N ASP A 149 -5.93 -8.36 4.56
CA ASP A 149 -6.42 -7.08 4.05
C ASP A 149 -7.53 -6.50 4.94
N ALA A 150 -8.59 -7.29 5.18
CA ALA A 150 -9.72 -6.82 5.96
C ALA A 150 -10.45 -7.97 6.66
N ILE A 151 -11.16 -7.62 7.73
CA ILE A 151 -12.04 -8.53 8.48
C ILE A 151 -13.46 -7.97 8.45
N TYR A 152 -14.41 -8.78 8.00
CA TYR A 152 -15.81 -8.40 7.92
C TYR A 152 -16.67 -9.25 8.86
N PHE A 153 -17.35 -8.57 9.76
CA PHE A 153 -18.33 -9.15 10.68
C PHE A 153 -19.73 -8.86 10.16
N THR A 154 -20.59 -9.85 10.05
CA THR A 154 -21.98 -9.67 9.63
C THR A 154 -22.90 -10.65 10.37
N THR A 155 -24.12 -10.21 10.68
CA THR A 155 -25.14 -11.09 11.28
C THR A 155 -25.81 -12.04 10.28
N ARG A 156 -25.45 -11.95 8.99
CA ARG A 156 -25.97 -12.80 7.92
C ARG A 156 -24.85 -13.58 7.23
N LYS A 157 -24.97 -14.89 7.17
CA LYS A 157 -23.99 -15.78 6.55
C LYS A 157 -23.83 -15.59 5.04
N ASP A 158 -24.89 -15.15 4.37
CA ASP A 158 -24.96 -14.92 2.93
C ASP A 158 -24.54 -13.50 2.52
N ASP A 159 -24.22 -12.64 3.48
CA ASP A 159 -23.74 -11.27 3.26
C ASP A 159 -22.19 -11.28 3.06
N ILE A 160 -21.77 -11.81 1.91
CA ILE A 160 -20.35 -11.91 1.55
C ILE A 160 -19.94 -10.63 0.82
N PRO A 161 -18.83 -9.96 1.24
CA PRO A 161 -18.37 -8.76 0.55
C PRO A 161 -17.94 -9.04 -0.90
N PRO A 162 -18.06 -8.05 -1.79
CA PRO A 162 -17.65 -8.23 -3.19
C PRO A 162 -16.11 -8.39 -3.31
N SER A 163 -15.67 -9.07 -4.38
CA SER A 163 -14.25 -9.22 -4.73
C SER A 163 -13.85 -8.38 -5.94
N ASP A 164 -14.80 -7.95 -6.78
CA ASP A 164 -14.54 -7.00 -7.86
C ASP A 164 -14.09 -5.66 -7.29
N MET A 165 -13.04 -5.07 -7.87
CA MET A 165 -12.38 -3.89 -7.32
C MET A 165 -13.32 -2.67 -7.20
N ALA A 166 -14.11 -2.39 -8.22
CA ALA A 166 -15.01 -1.23 -8.19
C ALA A 166 -16.12 -1.43 -7.15
N ALA A 167 -16.72 -2.64 -7.11
CA ALA A 167 -17.73 -2.99 -6.13
C ALA A 167 -17.16 -3.03 -4.70
N LEU A 168 -15.92 -3.52 -4.52
CA LEU A 168 -15.24 -3.55 -3.23
C LEU A 168 -14.92 -2.15 -2.71
N ASN A 169 -14.44 -1.24 -3.56
CA ASN A 169 -14.18 0.14 -3.17
C ASN A 169 -15.46 0.87 -2.74
N ASN A 170 -16.56 0.67 -3.48
CA ASN A 170 -17.87 1.20 -3.09
C ASN A 170 -18.37 0.61 -1.76
N PHE A 171 -18.16 -0.70 -1.56
CA PHE A 171 -18.50 -1.37 -0.32
C PHE A 171 -17.69 -0.81 0.86
N ARG A 172 -16.37 -0.66 0.73
CA ARG A 172 -15.50 -0.05 1.73
C ARG A 172 -15.93 1.36 2.07
N ARG A 173 -16.10 2.21 1.08
CA ARG A 173 -16.56 3.60 1.27
C ARG A 173 -17.87 3.67 2.04
N ALA A 174 -18.83 2.80 1.73
CA ALA A 174 -20.09 2.72 2.45
C ALA A 174 -19.93 2.25 3.90
N LYS A 175 -19.13 1.20 4.14
CA LYS A 175 -18.92 0.62 5.47
C LYS A 175 -18.07 1.51 6.39
N LEU A 176 -17.10 2.22 5.83
CA LEU A 176 -16.22 3.13 6.57
C LEU A 176 -16.79 4.55 6.69
N GLY A 177 -17.98 4.81 6.11
CA GLY A 177 -18.60 6.13 6.16
C GLY A 177 -17.94 7.19 5.27
N LEU A 178 -17.16 6.77 4.26
CA LEU A 178 -16.43 7.65 3.33
C LEU A 178 -17.28 8.07 2.13
N LEU A 179 -18.58 8.21 2.30
CA LEU A 179 -19.51 8.64 1.22
C LEU A 179 -19.57 10.17 1.06
N ALA A 180 -19.08 10.92 2.03
CA ALA A 180 -18.96 12.36 1.93
C ALA A 180 -17.89 12.74 0.88
N PRO A 181 -18.03 13.90 0.22
CA PRO A 181 -16.96 14.43 -0.61
C PRO A 181 -15.66 14.54 0.19
N PRO A 182 -14.49 14.29 -0.44
CA PRO A 182 -13.22 14.45 0.23
C PRO A 182 -13.02 15.92 0.68
N LYS A 183 -12.20 16.14 1.70
CA LYS A 183 -11.73 17.47 2.04
C LYS A 183 -11.05 18.09 0.82
N THR A 184 -11.16 19.40 0.66
CA THR A 184 -10.50 20.12 -0.44
C THR A 184 -9.48 21.10 0.09
N GLU A 185 -8.31 21.11 -0.54
CA GLU A 185 -7.24 22.04 -0.23
C GLU A 185 -6.65 22.64 -1.52
N SER A 186 -6.17 23.89 -1.46
CA SER A 186 -5.67 24.60 -2.64
C SER A 186 -4.26 25.09 -2.44
N TYR A 187 -3.44 24.91 -3.48
CA TYR A 187 -2.02 25.21 -3.51
C TYR A 187 -1.59 25.86 -4.83
N ASP A 188 -0.46 26.53 -4.84
CA ASP A 188 0.17 27.00 -6.08
C ASP A 188 0.80 25.84 -6.83
N LEU A 189 1.44 24.91 -6.08
CA LEU A 189 2.06 23.70 -6.61
C LEU A 189 1.68 22.50 -5.76
N VAL A 190 1.26 21.42 -6.41
CA VAL A 190 1.06 20.09 -5.79
C VAL A 190 2.15 19.16 -6.32
N VAL A 191 3.00 18.67 -5.43
CA VAL A 191 4.09 17.73 -5.72
C VAL A 191 3.71 16.35 -5.20
N ILE A 192 3.78 15.33 -6.04
CA ILE A 192 3.45 13.96 -5.70
C ILE A 192 4.71 13.11 -5.73
N GLY A 193 5.03 12.48 -4.61
CA GLY A 193 6.27 11.75 -4.37
C GLY A 193 7.31 12.61 -3.65
N ALA A 194 7.65 12.24 -2.40
CA ALA A 194 8.66 12.91 -1.58
C ALA A 194 10.04 12.21 -1.64
N GLY A 195 10.40 11.69 -2.81
CA GLY A 195 11.78 11.35 -3.14
C GLY A 195 12.65 12.59 -3.26
N ILE A 196 13.94 12.44 -3.55
CA ILE A 196 14.88 13.57 -3.65
C ILE A 196 14.39 14.64 -4.64
N ALA A 197 13.84 14.24 -5.78
CA ALA A 197 13.30 15.16 -6.77
C ALA A 197 12.11 15.97 -6.23
N GLY A 198 11.15 15.30 -5.59
CA GLY A 198 9.96 15.96 -5.05
C GLY A 198 10.27 16.88 -3.87
N MET A 199 11.13 16.44 -2.95
CA MET A 199 11.63 17.28 -1.86
C MET A 199 12.28 18.55 -2.37
N SER A 200 13.22 18.43 -3.34
CA SER A 200 13.91 19.55 -3.93
C SER A 200 12.96 20.49 -4.68
N THR A 201 11.99 19.95 -5.41
CA THR A 201 10.95 20.72 -6.11
C THR A 201 10.10 21.50 -5.12
N ALA A 202 9.63 20.86 -4.05
CA ALA A 202 8.78 21.49 -3.05
C ALA A 202 9.50 22.64 -2.33
N VAL A 203 10.73 22.41 -1.87
CA VAL A 203 11.51 23.44 -1.18
C VAL A 203 11.88 24.60 -2.10
N SER A 204 12.31 24.32 -3.34
CA SER A 204 12.62 25.37 -4.30
C SER A 204 11.42 26.27 -4.57
N ALA A 205 10.24 25.69 -4.79
CA ALA A 205 9.02 26.46 -5.02
C ALA A 205 8.59 27.26 -3.78
N ALA A 206 8.69 26.64 -2.59
CA ALA A 206 8.36 27.30 -1.32
C ALA A 206 9.24 28.52 -1.05
N ARG A 207 10.55 28.41 -1.30
CA ARG A 207 11.50 29.53 -1.17
C ARG A 207 11.27 30.65 -2.19
N LEU A 208 10.61 30.35 -3.31
CA LEU A 208 10.13 31.33 -4.27
C LEU A 208 8.76 31.95 -3.91
N GLY A 209 8.20 31.57 -2.75
CA GLY A 209 6.95 32.14 -2.23
C GLY A 209 5.69 31.34 -2.61
N CYS A 210 5.81 30.18 -3.27
CA CYS A 210 4.66 29.33 -3.58
C CYS A 210 4.16 28.60 -2.32
N LYS A 211 2.84 28.46 -2.18
CA LYS A 211 2.21 27.53 -1.26
C LYS A 211 2.23 26.13 -1.90
N VAL A 212 2.91 25.19 -1.26
CA VAL A 212 3.20 23.85 -1.83
C VAL A 212 2.57 22.73 -0.98
N ALA A 213 1.86 21.80 -1.63
CA ALA A 213 1.58 20.49 -1.05
C ALA A 213 2.63 19.49 -1.52
N LEU A 214 3.24 18.74 -0.59
CA LEU A 214 4.11 17.62 -0.90
C LEU A 214 3.44 16.34 -0.36
N ILE A 215 3.04 15.45 -1.27
CA ILE A 215 2.25 14.25 -0.99
C ILE A 215 3.15 13.03 -1.16
N ASN A 216 3.15 12.14 -0.18
CA ASN A 216 3.97 10.93 -0.18
C ASN A 216 3.16 9.75 0.36
N ASP A 217 3.19 8.62 -0.34
CA ASP A 217 2.50 7.39 0.06
C ASP A 217 3.26 6.56 1.09
N ARG A 218 4.42 7.04 1.55
CA ARG A 218 5.28 6.39 2.54
C ARG A 218 5.37 7.21 3.82
N PRO A 219 5.70 6.57 4.96
CA PRO A 219 5.86 7.27 6.24
C PRO A 219 7.15 8.09 6.32
N VAL A 220 8.13 7.85 5.45
CA VAL A 220 9.41 8.55 5.40
C VAL A 220 9.63 9.23 4.06
N VAL A 221 10.42 10.27 4.05
CA VAL A 221 10.83 11.01 2.85
C VAL A 221 12.21 10.55 2.37
N GLY A 222 12.56 10.91 1.12
CA GLY A 222 13.86 10.56 0.52
C GLY A 222 13.75 9.52 -0.60
N GLY A 223 12.63 8.80 -0.71
CA GLY A 223 12.42 7.80 -1.77
C GLY A 223 13.50 6.70 -1.74
N ASN A 224 14.20 6.50 -2.85
CA ASN A 224 15.30 5.52 -2.92
C ASN A 224 16.40 5.80 -1.88
N ASN A 225 16.68 7.07 -1.58
CA ASN A 225 17.60 7.47 -0.53
C ASN A 225 16.88 7.62 0.82
N SER A 226 16.22 6.58 1.27
CA SER A 226 15.57 6.50 2.58
C SER A 226 15.97 5.22 3.31
N SER A 227 15.64 5.14 4.59
CA SER A 227 15.84 3.93 5.38
C SER A 227 15.03 2.73 4.89
N GLU A 228 13.99 2.95 4.07
CA GLU A 228 13.18 1.87 3.50
C GLU A 228 13.85 1.21 2.29
N ILE A 229 14.41 2.01 1.36
CA ILE A 229 14.97 1.49 0.09
C ILE A 229 16.51 1.35 0.16
N ARG A 230 17.18 2.26 0.89
CA ARG A 230 18.62 2.19 1.23
C ARG A 230 19.55 2.24 0.03
N VAL A 231 19.29 3.11 -0.93
CA VAL A 231 20.18 3.42 -2.05
C VAL A 231 20.91 4.73 -1.78
N HIS A 232 22.23 4.75 -1.95
CA HIS A 232 23.03 5.97 -1.75
C HIS A 232 22.75 7.03 -2.83
N LEU A 233 22.97 8.30 -2.50
CA LEU A 233 23.01 9.37 -3.47
C LEU A 233 24.32 9.29 -4.26
N GLY A 234 24.21 8.97 -5.53
CA GLY A 234 25.37 8.86 -6.44
C GLY A 234 25.35 9.95 -7.50
N GLY A 235 26.43 10.00 -8.25
CA GLY A 235 26.59 10.89 -9.39
C GLY A 235 27.56 12.03 -9.17
N ALA A 236 27.97 12.65 -10.28
CA ALA A 236 28.83 13.81 -10.27
C ALA A 236 27.97 15.07 -10.32
N ILE A 237 28.04 15.88 -9.26
CA ILE A 237 27.34 17.15 -9.14
C ILE A 237 28.36 18.30 -9.19
N GLU A 238 27.90 19.51 -9.43
CA GLU A 238 28.74 20.72 -9.48
C GLU A 238 29.80 20.71 -10.58
N ILE A 239 29.57 19.97 -11.64
CA ILE A 239 30.45 19.93 -12.81
C ILE A 239 29.75 20.54 -14.02
N GLY A 240 30.55 21.00 -15.00
CA GLY A 240 30.04 21.53 -16.25
C GLY A 240 29.45 22.93 -16.14
N LYS A 241 28.39 23.19 -16.93
CA LYS A 241 27.84 24.52 -17.13
C LYS A 241 27.07 25.09 -15.92
N TYR A 242 26.57 24.22 -15.06
CA TYR A 242 25.68 24.61 -13.95
C TYR A 242 26.21 24.04 -12.61
N PRO A 243 27.26 24.67 -12.04
CA PRO A 243 27.94 24.14 -10.86
C PRO A 243 27.08 24.17 -9.58
N GLU A 244 25.96 24.93 -9.57
CA GLU A 244 25.09 25.08 -8.39
C GLU A 244 23.99 24.02 -8.29
N LEU A 245 23.88 23.10 -9.26
CA LEU A 245 22.79 22.10 -9.28
C LEU A 245 22.78 21.15 -8.08
N GLY A 246 23.88 20.95 -7.40
CA GLY A 246 23.95 20.12 -6.19
C GLY A 246 23.66 20.86 -4.87
N GLY A 247 23.32 22.18 -4.94
CA GLY A 247 23.21 23.00 -3.73
C GLY A 247 22.21 22.48 -2.69
N LEU A 248 21.00 22.12 -3.11
CA LEU A 248 19.97 21.63 -2.19
C LEU A 248 20.36 20.28 -1.57
N GLN A 249 20.95 19.37 -2.32
CA GLN A 249 21.40 18.07 -1.79
C GLN A 249 22.38 18.24 -0.62
N LYS A 250 23.23 19.23 -0.64
CA LYS A 250 24.18 19.51 0.44
C LYS A 250 23.50 19.94 1.75
N GLU A 251 22.30 20.48 1.68
CA GLU A 251 21.56 20.94 2.86
C GLU A 251 20.98 19.77 3.66
N PHE A 252 20.50 18.71 2.99
CA PHE A 252 19.80 17.60 3.61
C PHE A 252 20.47 16.23 3.44
N GLY A 253 21.48 16.14 2.58
CA GLY A 253 22.12 14.88 2.24
C GLY A 253 22.71 14.17 3.46
N PRO A 254 22.62 12.84 3.52
CA PRO A 254 23.22 12.08 4.60
C PRO A 254 24.75 12.20 4.57
N VAL A 255 25.36 12.20 5.77
CA VAL A 255 26.83 12.22 5.91
C VAL A 255 27.43 10.84 5.69
N LYS A 256 26.70 9.80 6.12
CA LYS A 256 27.10 8.40 5.98
C LYS A 256 26.02 7.67 5.22
N GLU A 257 26.37 7.17 4.07
CA GLU A 257 25.47 6.37 3.26
C GLU A 257 26.23 5.25 2.56
N GLY A 258 25.56 4.51 1.74
CA GLY A 258 26.03 3.39 0.97
C GLY A 258 24.81 2.55 0.62
N ASN A 259 24.93 1.62 -0.32
CA ASN A 259 23.82 0.71 -0.62
C ASN A 259 23.63 -0.30 0.50
N ALA A 260 22.39 -0.64 0.83
CA ALA A 260 22.02 -1.65 1.82
C ALA A 260 22.67 -1.47 3.21
N GLN A 261 22.93 -0.24 3.61
CA GLN A 261 23.52 0.07 4.91
C GLN A 261 22.46 0.12 6.02
N PRO A 262 22.84 0.15 7.32
CA PRO A 262 21.91 0.36 8.41
C PRO A 262 20.99 1.58 8.19
N ALA A 263 19.74 1.47 8.58
CA ALA A 263 18.72 2.51 8.37
C ALA A 263 19.16 3.92 8.81
N GLY A 264 19.87 4.02 9.94
CA GLY A 264 20.37 5.29 10.46
C GLY A 264 21.35 6.03 9.54
N ASN A 265 21.97 5.34 8.57
CA ASN A 265 22.89 5.98 7.63
C ASN A 265 22.17 6.92 6.66
N TYR A 266 20.87 6.73 6.44
CA TYR A 266 20.08 7.52 5.50
C TYR A 266 19.51 8.80 6.12
N GLU A 267 19.61 8.95 7.43
CA GLU A 267 19.27 10.18 8.17
C GLU A 267 17.91 10.79 7.78
N ASP A 268 16.86 9.96 7.67
CA ASP A 268 15.52 10.38 7.27
C ASP A 268 14.97 11.54 8.13
N HIS A 269 15.34 11.58 9.41
CA HIS A 269 14.98 12.65 10.33
C HIS A 269 15.51 14.02 9.87
N LYS A 270 16.74 14.09 9.33
CA LYS A 270 17.29 15.36 8.84
C LYS A 270 16.56 15.85 7.60
N LYS A 271 16.20 14.94 6.68
CA LYS A 271 15.38 15.28 5.52
C LYS A 271 14.00 15.80 5.95
N MET A 272 13.42 15.18 6.97
CA MET A 272 12.16 15.59 7.54
C MET A 272 12.25 16.99 8.19
N GLU A 273 13.27 17.22 9.03
CA GLU A 273 13.53 18.51 9.66
C GLU A 273 13.75 19.62 8.62
N TRP A 274 14.50 19.32 7.57
CA TRP A 274 14.74 20.24 6.45
C TRP A 274 13.46 20.65 5.73
N LEU A 275 12.56 19.71 5.46
CA LEU A 275 11.25 20.00 4.87
C LEU A 275 10.34 20.78 5.82
N GLN A 276 10.31 20.42 7.10
CA GLN A 276 9.49 21.09 8.12
C GLN A 276 9.93 22.52 8.44
N ALA A 277 11.19 22.85 8.15
CA ALA A 277 11.68 24.23 8.28
C ALA A 277 11.09 25.18 7.22
N GLU A 278 10.54 24.66 6.12
CA GLU A 278 9.93 25.44 5.03
C GLU A 278 8.45 25.68 5.31
N THR A 279 8.10 26.85 5.84
CA THR A 279 6.73 27.18 6.29
C THR A 279 5.68 27.16 5.17
N ASN A 280 6.10 27.28 3.91
CA ASN A 280 5.22 27.23 2.74
C ASN A 280 5.02 25.79 2.19
N VAL A 281 5.63 24.78 2.80
CA VAL A 281 5.44 23.37 2.44
C VAL A 281 4.47 22.73 3.42
N SER A 282 3.35 22.20 2.92
CA SER A 282 2.46 21.29 3.65
C SER A 282 2.81 19.87 3.26
N LEU A 283 3.29 19.06 4.21
CA LEU A 283 3.71 17.69 3.99
C LEU A 283 2.59 16.72 4.38
N PHE A 284 2.23 15.82 3.45
CA PHE A 284 1.20 14.79 3.61
C PHE A 284 1.86 13.41 3.44
N LEU A 285 2.22 12.78 4.56
CA LEU A 285 2.77 11.42 4.59
C LEU A 285 1.65 10.39 4.63
N ASN A 286 1.92 9.20 4.10
CA ASN A 286 0.96 8.10 4.00
C ASN A 286 -0.28 8.44 3.17
N TYR A 287 -0.19 9.40 2.24
CA TYR A 287 -1.24 9.71 1.29
C TYR A 287 -0.88 9.25 -0.11
N ARG A 288 -1.62 8.29 -0.64
CA ARG A 288 -1.45 7.78 -1.99
C ARG A 288 -2.40 8.48 -2.94
N ALA A 289 -1.86 9.13 -3.94
CA ALA A 289 -2.65 9.71 -5.03
C ALA A 289 -3.19 8.60 -5.94
N PHE A 290 -4.49 8.59 -6.20
CA PHE A 290 -5.15 7.52 -6.98
C PHE A 290 -6.10 8.05 -8.06
N SER A 291 -6.39 9.35 -8.10
CA SER A 291 -7.30 9.94 -9.08
C SER A 291 -6.86 11.32 -9.50
N VAL A 292 -7.04 11.62 -10.78
CA VAL A 292 -6.73 12.91 -11.40
C VAL A 292 -7.99 13.45 -12.07
N LYS A 293 -8.33 14.72 -11.78
CA LYS A 293 -9.39 15.45 -12.47
C LYS A 293 -8.77 16.42 -13.46
N LYS A 294 -9.23 16.36 -14.70
CA LYS A 294 -8.80 17.25 -15.78
C LYS A 294 -9.96 18.09 -16.31
N GLU A 295 -9.62 19.26 -16.82
CA GLU A 295 -10.43 20.03 -17.74
C GLU A 295 -9.60 20.20 -19.01
N GLU A 296 -10.06 19.60 -20.11
CA GLU A 296 -9.30 19.47 -21.36
C GLU A 296 -7.93 18.81 -21.10
N ASP A 297 -6.83 19.46 -21.43
CA ASP A 297 -5.46 18.97 -21.24
C ASP A 297 -4.81 19.45 -19.94
N ARG A 298 -5.57 20.06 -19.04
CA ARG A 298 -5.06 20.61 -17.79
C ARG A 298 -5.53 19.81 -16.60
N ILE A 299 -4.62 19.41 -15.73
CA ILE A 299 -4.94 18.86 -14.41
C ILE A 299 -5.47 19.99 -13.52
N ILE A 300 -6.63 19.78 -12.90
CA ILE A 300 -7.28 20.71 -11.97
C ILE A 300 -7.08 20.31 -10.53
N SER A 301 -7.22 19.01 -10.26
CA SER A 301 -7.01 18.44 -8.93
C SER A 301 -6.53 17.01 -9.01
N ILE A 302 -5.95 16.54 -7.93
CA ILE A 302 -5.70 15.12 -7.65
C ILE A 302 -6.40 14.75 -6.35
N THR A 303 -6.83 13.49 -6.24
CA THR A 303 -7.34 12.94 -4.98
C THR A 303 -6.33 11.93 -4.46
N ALA A 304 -5.97 12.08 -3.19
CA ALA A 304 -5.15 11.12 -2.46
C ALA A 304 -5.90 10.60 -1.23
N CYS A 305 -5.67 9.34 -0.87
CA CYS A 305 -6.20 8.75 0.35
C CYS A 305 -5.07 8.41 1.33
N HIS A 306 -5.33 8.61 2.61
CA HIS A 306 -4.44 8.15 3.67
C HIS A 306 -4.51 6.63 3.77
N ILE A 307 -3.37 5.96 3.64
CA ILE A 307 -3.28 4.51 3.46
C ILE A 307 -3.80 3.68 4.65
N GLU A 308 -3.80 4.22 5.86
CA GLU A 308 -4.25 3.50 7.06
C GLU A 308 -5.69 3.87 7.47
N SER A 309 -6.11 5.13 7.26
CA SER A 309 -7.44 5.59 7.69
C SER A 309 -8.48 5.65 6.57
N GLY A 310 -8.02 5.63 5.30
CA GLY A 310 -8.88 5.84 4.13
C GLY A 310 -9.38 7.28 3.97
N GLU A 311 -8.91 8.25 4.80
CA GLU A 311 -9.27 9.66 4.65
C GLU A 311 -8.85 10.17 3.28
N GLU A 312 -9.75 10.81 2.56
CA GLU A 312 -9.50 11.35 1.22
C GLU A 312 -9.35 12.88 1.26
N ILE A 313 -8.37 13.39 0.54
CA ILE A 313 -8.16 14.81 0.31
C ILE A 313 -8.07 15.06 -1.20
N GLU A 314 -8.84 16.03 -1.70
CA GLU A 314 -8.74 16.54 -3.06
C GLU A 314 -7.87 17.81 -3.06
N PHE A 315 -6.72 17.73 -3.70
CA PHE A 315 -5.72 18.78 -3.79
C PHE A 315 -5.89 19.55 -5.10
N TYR A 316 -6.31 20.80 -5.01
CA TYR A 316 -6.36 21.72 -6.13
C TYR A 316 -5.03 22.44 -6.30
N GLY A 317 -4.54 22.52 -7.53
CA GLY A 317 -3.26 23.15 -7.84
C GLY A 317 -3.30 24.02 -9.08
N ARG A 318 -2.47 25.07 -9.11
CA ARG A 318 -2.18 25.80 -10.35
C ARG A 318 -1.23 25.01 -11.24
N LEU A 319 -0.29 24.29 -10.60
CA LEU A 319 0.69 23.40 -11.21
C LEU A 319 0.77 22.09 -10.44
N PHE A 320 1.16 21.03 -11.14
CA PHE A 320 1.38 19.70 -10.59
C PHE A 320 2.75 19.19 -11.02
N ALA A 321 3.47 18.56 -10.10
CA ALA A 321 4.75 17.91 -10.37
C ALA A 321 4.65 16.43 -10.02
N ASP A 322 4.80 15.57 -11.02
CA ASP A 322 4.89 14.12 -10.84
C ASP A 322 6.33 13.75 -10.50
N CYS A 323 6.55 13.39 -9.23
CA CYS A 323 7.82 12.93 -8.69
C CYS A 323 7.69 11.51 -8.10
N THR A 324 6.72 10.73 -8.58
CA THR A 324 6.41 9.39 -8.07
C THR A 324 7.46 8.33 -8.42
N GLY A 325 8.35 8.63 -9.35
CA GLY A 325 9.33 7.67 -9.88
C GLY A 325 8.78 6.85 -11.06
N ASP A 326 7.50 6.49 -11.01
CA ASP A 326 6.83 5.67 -12.04
C ASP A 326 5.94 6.48 -12.99
N GLY A 327 5.87 7.81 -12.85
CA GLY A 327 5.02 8.67 -13.67
C GLY A 327 3.51 8.44 -13.43
N THR A 328 3.13 8.08 -12.21
CA THR A 328 1.77 7.69 -11.84
C THR A 328 0.73 8.76 -12.18
N ILE A 329 1.05 10.04 -11.91
CA ILE A 329 0.11 11.14 -12.19
C ILE A 329 -0.02 11.39 -13.69
N GLY A 330 1.08 11.31 -14.43
CA GLY A 330 1.06 11.37 -15.89
C GLY A 330 0.19 10.27 -16.49
N TYR A 331 0.35 9.04 -16.02
CA TYR A 331 -0.47 7.90 -16.43
C TYR A 331 -1.97 8.10 -16.11
N LEU A 332 -2.30 8.47 -14.89
CA LEU A 332 -3.68 8.74 -14.46
C LEU A 332 -4.31 9.92 -15.23
N ALA A 333 -3.50 10.88 -15.64
CA ALA A 333 -3.93 12.01 -16.46
C ALA A 333 -4.13 11.63 -17.95
N GLY A 334 -3.73 10.43 -18.36
CA GLY A 334 -3.80 9.98 -19.74
C GLY A 334 -2.74 10.62 -20.63
N ALA A 335 -1.56 10.97 -20.07
CA ALA A 335 -0.42 11.39 -20.86
C ALA A 335 0.17 10.22 -21.66
N ASP A 336 0.76 10.54 -22.82
CA ASP A 336 1.50 9.54 -23.59
C ASP A 336 2.72 9.06 -22.80
N TYR A 337 2.96 7.76 -22.80
CA TYR A 337 4.11 7.16 -22.12
C TYR A 337 4.72 6.02 -22.95
N ARG A 338 5.95 5.69 -22.63
CA ARG A 338 6.66 4.52 -23.18
C ARG A 338 7.22 3.66 -22.06
N MET A 339 7.29 2.38 -22.32
CA MET A 339 7.91 1.37 -21.46
C MET A 339 8.85 0.52 -22.28
N GLY A 340 9.95 0.06 -21.68
CA GLY A 340 10.96 -0.72 -22.38
C GLY A 340 12.08 0.14 -22.94
N ARG A 341 12.84 -0.42 -23.89
CA ARG A 341 13.98 0.24 -24.54
C ARG A 341 13.65 0.56 -26.01
N GLU A 342 13.99 1.77 -26.43
CA GLU A 342 13.89 2.20 -27.82
C GLU A 342 14.99 1.56 -28.68
N SER A 343 14.74 1.52 -29.98
CA SER A 343 15.74 1.01 -30.93
C SER A 343 16.85 2.03 -31.17
N ARG A 344 18.06 1.53 -31.51
CA ARG A 344 19.19 2.38 -31.88
C ARG A 344 18.88 3.36 -33.01
N SER A 345 18.04 2.95 -33.96
CA SER A 345 17.67 3.80 -35.10
C SER A 345 16.82 5.01 -34.71
N GLU A 346 16.20 5.03 -33.55
CA GLU A 346 15.33 6.13 -33.13
C GLU A 346 16.12 7.38 -32.74
N TYR A 347 17.17 7.21 -31.92
CA TYR A 347 17.97 8.32 -31.40
C TYR A 347 19.48 8.21 -31.70
N GLY A 348 19.92 7.14 -32.34
CA GLY A 348 21.33 6.93 -32.72
C GLY A 348 22.24 6.55 -31.57
N GLU A 349 21.70 6.08 -30.45
CA GLU A 349 22.47 5.69 -29.28
C GLU A 349 23.20 4.36 -29.50
N THR A 350 24.52 4.35 -29.27
CA THR A 350 25.37 3.19 -29.59
C THR A 350 25.10 1.96 -28.72
N ILE A 351 24.61 2.17 -27.48
CA ILE A 351 24.29 1.10 -26.53
C ILE A 351 22.84 0.62 -26.61
N ALA A 352 21.98 1.34 -27.34
CA ALA A 352 20.59 0.92 -27.53
C ALA A 352 20.48 -0.37 -28.35
N PRO A 353 19.48 -1.22 -28.11
CA PRO A 353 19.27 -2.43 -28.92
C PRO A 353 18.96 -2.09 -30.38
N GLU A 354 19.19 -3.01 -31.29
CA GLU A 354 18.86 -2.79 -32.71
C GLU A 354 17.33 -2.67 -32.94
N ILE A 355 16.56 -3.43 -32.17
CA ILE A 355 15.09 -3.45 -32.22
C ILE A 355 14.59 -3.08 -30.82
N ALA A 356 13.58 -2.21 -30.78
CA ALA A 356 12.92 -1.84 -29.53
C ALA A 356 12.32 -3.08 -28.83
N ASP A 357 12.40 -3.13 -27.51
CA ASP A 357 11.87 -4.20 -26.69
C ASP A 357 11.10 -3.68 -25.47
N SER A 358 10.52 -4.59 -24.69
CA SER A 358 9.75 -4.27 -23.49
C SER A 358 10.56 -4.45 -22.18
N LEU A 359 11.87 -4.60 -22.26
CA LEU A 359 12.71 -4.80 -21.08
C LEU A 359 12.82 -3.52 -20.28
N VAL A 360 12.63 -3.66 -18.98
CA VAL A 360 12.81 -2.60 -17.97
C VAL A 360 13.92 -3.03 -17.00
N MET A 361 14.33 -2.14 -16.11
CA MET A 361 15.29 -2.49 -15.07
C MET A 361 14.77 -3.65 -14.23
N GLY A 362 15.62 -4.60 -13.92
CA GLY A 362 15.32 -5.75 -13.08
C GLY A 362 15.00 -5.32 -11.64
N THR A 363 14.26 -6.19 -10.95
CA THR A 363 14.02 -6.05 -9.52
C THR A 363 15.30 -6.35 -8.75
N SER A 364 15.68 -5.45 -7.83
CA SER A 364 16.79 -5.63 -6.92
C SER A 364 16.29 -5.90 -5.51
N VAL A 365 16.85 -6.93 -4.85
CA VAL A 365 16.62 -7.19 -3.43
C VAL A 365 17.90 -6.82 -2.68
N GLN A 366 17.77 -5.87 -1.75
CA GLN A 366 18.89 -5.45 -0.91
C GLN A 366 18.66 -5.94 0.51
N TRP A 367 19.74 -6.41 1.15
CA TRP A 367 19.69 -6.80 2.56
C TRP A 367 20.95 -6.36 3.27
N TYR A 368 20.83 -6.28 4.57
CA TYR A 368 21.91 -6.00 5.49
C TYR A 368 22.02 -7.16 6.49
N SER A 369 23.19 -7.70 6.68
CA SER A 369 23.44 -8.78 7.62
C SER A 369 24.56 -8.43 8.58
N VAL A 370 24.50 -8.99 9.78
CA VAL A 370 25.54 -8.89 10.81
C VAL A 370 25.98 -10.29 11.20
N GLU A 371 27.24 -10.42 11.55
CA GLU A 371 27.75 -11.65 12.16
C GLU A 371 27.11 -11.84 13.54
N ASP A 372 26.53 -13.02 13.77
CA ASP A 372 25.99 -13.41 15.07
C ASP A 372 26.95 -14.36 15.75
N THR A 373 27.01 -14.32 17.08
CA THR A 373 27.78 -15.26 17.91
C THR A 373 27.11 -16.63 18.00
N LYS A 374 25.86 -16.78 17.57
CA LYS A 374 25.11 -18.01 17.55
C LYS A 374 25.00 -18.55 16.13
N THR A 375 25.15 -19.85 15.97
CA THR A 375 24.83 -20.51 14.71
C THR A 375 23.35 -20.33 14.38
N SER A 376 23.04 -19.74 13.24
CA SER A 376 21.70 -19.66 12.67
C SER A 376 21.57 -20.59 11.49
N TYR A 377 20.38 -21.12 11.28
CA TYR A 377 20.08 -21.97 10.15
C TYR A 377 19.02 -21.32 9.29
N PHE A 378 19.15 -21.44 7.98
CA PHE A 378 18.08 -21.00 7.08
C PHE A 378 16.82 -21.83 7.38
N PRO A 379 15.64 -21.20 7.53
CA PRO A 379 14.41 -21.93 7.82
C PRO A 379 14.04 -22.83 6.64
N GLU A 380 13.46 -24.01 6.94
CA GLU A 380 12.98 -24.92 5.90
C GLU A 380 11.84 -24.26 5.10
N PHE A 381 12.08 -24.05 3.81
CA PHE A 381 11.13 -23.44 2.89
C PHE A 381 10.87 -24.37 1.69
N ARG A 382 9.64 -24.88 1.58
CA ARG A 382 9.26 -25.86 0.56
C ARG A 382 8.38 -25.27 -0.56
N TYR A 383 8.22 -23.96 -0.60
CA TYR A 383 7.24 -23.27 -1.45
C TYR A 383 7.91 -22.47 -2.57
N GLY A 384 9.17 -22.64 -2.78
CA GLY A 384 9.92 -21.98 -3.83
C GLY A 384 10.18 -22.87 -5.03
N ILE A 385 10.88 -22.31 -6.00
CA ILE A 385 11.49 -23.07 -7.07
C ILE A 385 12.69 -23.79 -6.46
N GLU A 386 12.82 -25.10 -6.74
CA GLU A 386 13.99 -25.85 -6.33
C GLU A 386 15.19 -25.46 -7.23
N PHE A 387 16.20 -24.86 -6.62
CA PHE A 387 17.45 -24.51 -7.28
C PHE A 387 18.46 -25.62 -7.07
N ASN A 388 19.09 -26.06 -8.16
CA ASN A 388 20.21 -26.99 -8.17
C ASN A 388 21.22 -26.56 -9.24
N GLU A 389 22.31 -27.30 -9.41
CA GLU A 389 23.36 -26.98 -10.40
C GLU A 389 22.85 -26.90 -11.84
N GLU A 390 21.75 -27.58 -12.16
CA GLU A 390 21.17 -27.60 -13.50
C GLU A 390 20.19 -26.45 -13.73
N THR A 391 19.47 -26.01 -12.69
CA THR A 391 18.42 -24.98 -12.78
C THR A 391 18.89 -23.60 -12.37
N CYS A 392 20.02 -23.51 -11.66
CA CYS A 392 20.64 -22.24 -11.30
C CYS A 392 21.52 -21.77 -12.45
N GLU A 393 21.08 -20.77 -13.21
CA GLU A 393 21.95 -20.14 -14.17
C GLU A 393 23.18 -19.55 -13.47
N PRO A 394 24.40 -19.72 -14.04
CA PRO A 394 25.59 -19.13 -13.44
C PRO A 394 25.40 -17.62 -13.37
N VAL A 395 25.48 -17.08 -12.15
CA VAL A 395 25.49 -15.63 -11.93
C VAL A 395 26.73 -15.07 -12.60
N THR A 396 26.55 -14.39 -13.71
CA THR A 396 27.65 -13.70 -14.41
C THR A 396 28.06 -12.49 -13.58
N TYR A 397 29.36 -12.20 -13.58
CA TYR A 397 29.89 -11.00 -12.93
C TYR A 397 29.28 -9.76 -13.58
N GLY A 398 28.56 -8.96 -12.80
CA GLY A 398 28.18 -7.62 -13.17
C GLY A 398 29.36 -6.64 -13.06
N GLU A 399 29.12 -5.39 -13.35
CA GLU A 399 30.14 -4.33 -13.20
C GLU A 399 30.20 -3.77 -11.76
N TRP A 400 29.33 -4.24 -10.87
CA TRP A 400 29.15 -3.75 -9.50
C TRP A 400 29.72 -4.74 -8.49
N THR A 401 30.78 -4.34 -7.79
CA THR A 401 31.51 -5.22 -6.85
C THR A 401 30.74 -5.61 -5.58
N TRP A 402 29.56 -5.07 -5.38
CA TRP A 402 28.68 -5.37 -4.23
C TRP A 402 27.47 -6.24 -4.59
N GLU A 403 27.33 -6.68 -5.83
CA GLU A 403 26.29 -7.62 -6.22
C GLU A 403 26.66 -9.04 -5.80
N THR A 404 25.72 -9.73 -5.14
CA THR A 404 25.91 -11.12 -4.73
C THR A 404 26.04 -12.01 -5.97
N GLY A 405 27.00 -12.93 -5.93
CA GLY A 405 27.32 -13.80 -7.07
C GLY A 405 28.46 -13.30 -7.92
N MET A 406 29.12 -12.24 -7.52
CA MET A 406 30.29 -11.67 -8.21
C MET A 406 31.63 -12.17 -7.67
N ASN A 407 31.67 -13.14 -6.74
CA ASN A 407 32.89 -13.71 -6.17
C ASN A 407 33.10 -15.15 -6.61
#